data_63bf11d24c8a7b1e0c01843fcc487cdd
#
_entry.id   63bf11d24c8a7b1e0c01843fcc487cdd
#
_cell.length_a   1.000
_cell.length_b   1.000
_cell.length_c   1.000
_cell.angle_alpha   90.00
_cell.angle_beta   90.00
_cell.angle_gamma   90.00
#
_symmetry.space_group_name_H-M   'P 1'
#
loop_
_entity.id
_entity.type
_entity.pdbx_description
1 polymer ?
#
loop_
_entity_poly.entity_id
_entity_poly.type
_entity_poly.pdbx_seq_one_letter_code
_entity_poly.pdbx_strand_id
1 'polypeptide(L)'
;MSSTTKIYEEKMNNCVAHLDRELTSIRAGRANPGILDKVMVDYYGSPTPVQQVASVAVSEARILTITPWDGTLIKAISKAIQTSDIGINPIDDGHTIRLVFPAPTEERRKQLTKDVQKQGEEAKIAVRNVRRDAMDKFKAQKKAGELTEDDQKNLEEEVQKLTDKFVKEIDATCARKNQEIIEV
;
A
#
# COMPACT_ATOMS: atom_id res chain seq x y z
N MET A 1 27.27 -7.78 -9.85
CA MET A 1 26.61 -8.29 -8.62
C MET A 1 26.88 -9.78 -8.50
N SER A 2 27.44 -10.19 -7.38
CA SER A 2 27.72 -11.59 -7.07
C SER A 2 26.41 -12.35 -6.89
N SER A 3 26.37 -13.65 -7.21
CA SER A 3 25.23 -14.53 -6.90
C SER A 3 24.86 -14.53 -5.42
N THR A 4 25.86 -14.30 -4.58
CA THR A 4 25.72 -14.27 -3.11
C THR A 4 24.97 -13.02 -2.63
N THR A 5 25.13 -11.86 -3.28
CA THR A 5 24.48 -10.61 -2.89
C THR A 5 23.02 -10.53 -3.35
N LYS A 6 22.62 -11.29 -4.38
CA LYS A 6 21.23 -11.35 -4.88
C LYS A 6 20.23 -11.83 -3.81
N ILE A 7 20.62 -12.79 -2.97
CA ILE A 7 19.77 -13.29 -1.89
C ILE A 7 19.43 -12.18 -0.89
N TYR A 8 20.40 -11.30 -0.61
CA TYR A 8 20.18 -10.18 0.31
C TYR A 8 19.40 -9.05 -0.37
N GLU A 9 19.60 -8.81 -1.66
CA GLU A 9 18.79 -7.89 -2.45
C GLU A 9 17.31 -8.32 -2.42
N GLU A 10 17.02 -9.59 -2.65
CA GLU A 10 15.65 -10.13 -2.56
C GLU A 10 15.05 -9.95 -1.16
N LYS A 11 15.80 -10.22 -0.10
CA LYS A 11 15.35 -10.02 1.28
C LYS A 11 15.06 -8.54 1.57
N MET A 12 15.92 -7.62 1.12
CA MET A 12 15.70 -6.17 1.29
C MET A 12 14.50 -5.69 0.47
N ASN A 13 14.35 -6.20 -0.75
CA ASN A 13 13.18 -5.91 -1.59
C ASN A 13 11.86 -6.38 -0.94
N ASN A 14 11.87 -7.54 -0.29
CA ASN A 14 10.72 -8.02 0.47
C ASN A 14 10.36 -7.10 1.64
N CYS A 15 11.34 -6.47 2.30
CA CYS A 15 11.09 -5.48 3.35
C CYS A 15 10.38 -4.24 2.76
N VAL A 16 10.80 -3.75 1.59
CA VAL A 16 10.16 -2.63 0.91
C VAL A 16 8.74 -3.00 0.44
N ALA A 17 8.58 -4.18 -0.14
CA ALA A 17 7.26 -4.67 -0.56
C ALA A 17 6.28 -4.85 0.61
N HIS A 18 6.79 -5.21 1.80
CA HIS A 18 5.99 -5.24 3.03
C HIS A 18 5.55 -3.83 3.43
N LEU A 19 6.47 -2.86 3.43
CA LEU A 19 6.15 -1.46 3.71
C LEU A 19 5.10 -0.92 2.74
N ASP A 20 5.22 -1.18 1.45
CA ASP A 20 4.25 -0.73 0.44
C ASP A 20 2.84 -1.28 0.73
N ARG A 21 2.72 -2.53 1.15
CA ARG A 21 1.43 -3.12 1.55
C ARG A 21 0.86 -2.46 2.79
N GLU A 22 1.68 -2.23 3.82
CA GLU A 22 1.25 -1.56 5.05
C GLU A 22 0.80 -0.12 4.75
N LEU A 23 1.58 0.63 3.95
CA LEU A 23 1.21 2.00 3.56
C LEU A 23 -0.04 2.05 2.68
N THR A 24 -0.30 1.01 1.88
CA THR A 24 -1.54 0.91 1.09
C THR A 24 -2.76 0.70 1.98
N SER A 25 -2.60 0.02 3.13
CA SER A 25 -3.67 -0.15 4.11
C SER A 25 -4.04 1.15 4.82
N ILE A 26 -3.13 2.13 4.87
CA ILE A 26 -3.39 3.46 5.43
C ILE A 26 -4.32 4.23 4.49
N ARG A 27 -5.62 4.26 4.86
CA ARG A 27 -6.67 4.99 4.13
C ARG A 27 -6.64 6.45 4.55
N ALA A 28 -6.04 7.30 3.74
CA ALA A 28 -5.93 8.74 4.00
C ALA A 28 -7.19 9.53 3.58
N GLY A 29 -8.38 8.91 3.62
CA GLY A 29 -9.63 9.54 3.14
C GLY A 29 -9.81 9.50 1.62
N ARG A 30 -8.90 8.86 0.87
CA ARG A 30 -9.06 8.64 -0.58
C ARG A 30 -10.16 7.65 -0.89
N ALA A 31 -10.90 7.94 -1.95
CA ALA A 31 -11.88 7.03 -2.51
C ALA A 31 -11.18 5.73 -2.98
N ASN A 32 -11.68 4.59 -2.49
CA ASN A 32 -11.15 3.28 -2.86
C ASN A 32 -12.30 2.39 -3.36
N PRO A 33 -12.26 1.91 -4.60
CA PRO A 33 -13.27 0.99 -5.14
C PRO A 33 -13.45 -0.28 -4.31
N GLY A 34 -12.40 -0.78 -3.67
CA GLY A 34 -12.44 -1.98 -2.83
C GLY A 34 -13.36 -1.91 -1.60
N ILE A 35 -13.88 -0.71 -1.26
CA ILE A 35 -14.90 -0.58 -0.20
C ILE A 35 -16.22 -1.22 -0.61
N LEU A 36 -16.45 -1.37 -1.92
CA LEU A 36 -17.66 -1.94 -2.49
C LEU A 36 -17.60 -3.47 -2.67
N ASP A 37 -16.45 -4.11 -2.41
CA ASP A 37 -16.26 -5.56 -2.64
C ASP A 37 -17.25 -6.42 -1.85
N LYS A 38 -17.71 -5.92 -0.71
CA LYS A 38 -18.66 -6.61 0.18
C LYS A 38 -20.11 -6.19 -0.04
N VAL A 39 -20.37 -5.23 -0.92
CA VAL A 39 -21.72 -4.72 -1.17
C VAL A 39 -22.37 -5.58 -2.23
N MET A 40 -23.43 -6.25 -1.83
CA MET A 40 -24.24 -7.10 -2.71
C MET A 40 -25.55 -6.40 -3.06
N VAL A 41 -25.94 -6.49 -4.31
CA VAL A 41 -27.22 -5.96 -4.84
C VAL A 41 -28.02 -7.14 -5.38
N ASP A 42 -29.32 -7.10 -5.16
CA ASP A 42 -30.21 -8.07 -5.79
C ASP A 42 -30.32 -7.76 -7.30
N TYR A 43 -29.76 -8.66 -8.09
CA TYR A 43 -29.83 -8.61 -9.55
C TYR A 43 -30.59 -9.82 -10.06
N TYR A 44 -31.86 -9.60 -10.48
CA TYR A 44 -32.78 -10.66 -10.90
C TYR A 44 -32.94 -11.82 -9.92
N GLY A 45 -33.02 -11.52 -8.62
CA GLY A 45 -33.18 -12.52 -7.57
C GLY A 45 -31.88 -13.20 -7.10
N SER A 46 -30.72 -12.75 -7.60
CA SER A 46 -29.40 -13.24 -7.20
C SER A 46 -28.57 -12.12 -6.55
N PRO A 47 -27.99 -12.33 -5.36
CA PRO A 47 -27.08 -11.37 -4.75
C PRO A 47 -25.81 -11.29 -5.57
N THR A 48 -25.55 -10.14 -6.21
CA THR A 48 -24.42 -9.90 -7.10
C THR A 48 -23.60 -8.73 -6.57
N PRO A 49 -22.24 -8.81 -6.58
CA PRO A 49 -21.40 -7.69 -6.19
C PRO A 49 -21.64 -6.45 -7.07
N VAL A 50 -21.67 -5.26 -6.46
CA VAL A 50 -21.91 -3.98 -7.17
C VAL A 50 -20.96 -3.80 -8.35
N GLN A 51 -19.71 -4.23 -8.24
CA GLN A 51 -18.70 -4.12 -9.29
C GLN A 51 -19.00 -4.98 -10.54
N GLN A 52 -19.89 -5.96 -10.43
CA GLN A 52 -20.31 -6.79 -11.56
C GLN A 52 -21.52 -6.23 -12.31
N VAL A 53 -22.23 -5.26 -11.74
CA VAL A 53 -23.43 -4.64 -12.32
C VAL A 53 -23.27 -3.14 -12.60
N ALA A 54 -22.11 -2.58 -12.22
CA ALA A 54 -21.80 -1.16 -12.41
C ALA A 54 -20.30 -0.96 -12.68
N SER A 55 -20.01 0.09 -13.45
CA SER A 55 -18.63 0.60 -13.55
C SER A 55 -18.33 1.47 -12.33
N VAL A 56 -17.20 1.21 -11.68
CA VAL A 56 -16.75 1.94 -10.50
C VAL A 56 -15.46 2.68 -10.84
N ALA A 57 -15.48 4.01 -10.75
CA ALA A 57 -14.34 4.86 -11.05
C ALA A 57 -14.09 5.88 -9.95
N VAL A 58 -12.82 6.19 -9.71
CA VAL A 58 -12.41 7.32 -8.86
C VAL A 58 -12.42 8.56 -9.72
N SER A 59 -13.39 9.45 -9.52
CA SER A 59 -13.51 10.71 -10.29
C SER A 59 -12.58 11.79 -9.74
N GLU A 60 -12.48 11.87 -8.42
CA GLU A 60 -11.61 12.79 -7.70
C GLU A 60 -11.02 12.07 -6.48
N ALA A 61 -10.02 12.67 -5.86
CA ALA A 61 -9.30 12.05 -4.74
C ALA A 61 -10.22 11.45 -3.66
N ARG A 62 -11.42 12.04 -3.47
CA ARG A 62 -12.40 11.64 -2.46
C ARG A 62 -13.78 11.29 -3.01
N ILE A 63 -13.94 11.19 -4.32
CA ILE A 63 -15.23 10.89 -4.95
C ILE A 63 -15.13 9.59 -5.72
N LEU A 64 -15.93 8.61 -5.31
CA LEU A 64 -16.13 7.38 -6.04
C LEU A 64 -17.43 7.49 -6.82
N THR A 65 -17.36 7.33 -8.12
CA THR A 65 -18.53 7.35 -9.02
C THR A 65 -18.86 5.92 -9.43
N ILE A 66 -20.09 5.54 -9.24
CA ILE A 66 -20.65 4.23 -9.58
C ILE A 66 -21.66 4.48 -10.70
N THR A 67 -21.41 3.92 -11.88
CA THR A 67 -22.29 4.03 -13.05
C THR A 67 -22.87 2.65 -13.35
N PRO A 68 -24.12 2.38 -12.98
CA PRO A 68 -24.78 1.11 -13.30
C PRO A 68 -24.92 0.93 -14.81
N TRP A 69 -24.79 -0.30 -15.30
CA TRP A 69 -25.05 -0.61 -16.71
C TRP A 69 -26.54 -0.61 -17.03
N ASP A 70 -27.36 -0.86 -16.02
CA ASP A 70 -28.81 -0.77 -16.08
C ASP A 70 -29.31 0.31 -15.10
N GLY A 71 -29.94 1.36 -15.63
CA GLY A 71 -30.47 2.49 -14.84
C GLY A 71 -31.52 2.08 -13.80
N THR A 72 -32.17 0.93 -13.96
CA THR A 72 -33.17 0.44 -12.99
C THR A 72 -32.52 0.01 -11.67
N LEU A 73 -31.22 -0.31 -11.68
CA LEU A 73 -30.45 -0.75 -10.52
C LEU A 73 -29.99 0.39 -9.61
N ILE A 74 -30.08 1.65 -10.03
CA ILE A 74 -29.58 2.81 -9.28
C ILE A 74 -30.14 2.81 -7.84
N LYS A 75 -31.46 2.68 -7.71
CA LYS A 75 -32.13 2.67 -6.39
C LYS A 75 -31.73 1.46 -5.55
N ALA A 76 -31.57 0.30 -6.17
CA ALA A 76 -31.17 -0.92 -5.49
C ALA A 76 -29.72 -0.82 -4.97
N ILE A 77 -28.81 -0.31 -5.81
CA ILE A 77 -27.41 -0.07 -5.44
C ILE A 77 -27.32 0.99 -4.35
N SER A 78 -28.02 2.12 -4.48
CA SER A 78 -28.04 3.18 -3.46
C SER A 78 -28.51 2.64 -2.11
N LYS A 79 -29.60 1.85 -2.09
CA LYS A 79 -30.11 1.22 -0.88
C LYS A 79 -29.12 0.21 -0.29
N ALA A 80 -28.51 -0.62 -1.12
CA ALA A 80 -27.51 -1.60 -0.66
C ALA A 80 -26.30 -0.91 0.00
N ILE A 81 -25.85 0.21 -0.55
CA ILE A 81 -24.77 1.01 0.03
C ILE A 81 -25.19 1.64 1.37
N GLN A 82 -26.41 2.20 1.45
CA GLN A 82 -26.94 2.77 2.69
C GLN A 82 -27.08 1.76 3.82
N THR A 83 -27.42 0.51 3.50
CA THR A 83 -27.57 -0.57 4.48
C THR A 83 -26.25 -1.27 4.81
N SER A 84 -25.17 -0.96 4.09
CA SER A 84 -23.84 -1.52 4.34
C SER A 84 -23.10 -0.73 5.43
N ASP A 85 -22.08 -1.38 6.03
CA ASP A 85 -21.22 -0.78 7.06
C ASP A 85 -20.20 0.26 6.52
N ILE A 86 -20.41 0.76 5.29
CA ILE A 86 -19.50 1.74 4.66
C ILE A 86 -19.55 3.09 5.37
N GLY A 87 -20.71 3.47 5.95
CA GLY A 87 -20.89 4.72 6.68
C GLY A 87 -20.85 5.98 5.82
N ILE A 88 -21.01 5.85 4.49
CA ILE A 88 -21.05 6.96 3.54
C ILE A 88 -22.40 6.96 2.84
N ASN A 89 -23.08 8.12 2.86
CA ASN A 89 -24.36 8.26 2.19
C ASN A 89 -24.12 8.42 0.66
N PRO A 90 -24.76 7.57 -0.17
CA PRO A 90 -24.71 7.72 -1.60
C PRO A 90 -25.54 8.95 -2.06
N ILE A 91 -25.00 9.69 -3.01
CA ILE A 91 -25.68 10.79 -3.70
C ILE A 91 -26.03 10.29 -5.10
N ASP A 92 -27.32 10.21 -5.40
CA ASP A 92 -27.87 9.73 -6.65
C ASP A 92 -28.28 10.93 -7.52
N ASP A 93 -27.82 11.01 -8.77
CA ASP A 93 -28.19 12.02 -9.76
C ASP A 93 -29.09 11.47 -10.88
N GLY A 94 -29.63 10.26 -10.69
CA GLY A 94 -30.53 9.58 -11.67
C GLY A 94 -29.80 8.78 -12.74
N HIS A 95 -28.47 8.93 -12.89
CA HIS A 95 -27.63 8.19 -13.83
C HIS A 95 -26.41 7.57 -13.16
N THR A 96 -25.87 8.25 -12.17
CA THR A 96 -24.69 7.80 -11.42
C THR A 96 -24.90 7.97 -9.91
N ILE A 97 -24.21 7.16 -9.15
CA ILE A 97 -24.16 7.26 -7.70
C ILE A 97 -22.78 7.75 -7.31
N ARG A 98 -22.71 8.83 -6.52
CA ARG A 98 -21.46 9.37 -6.01
C ARG A 98 -21.34 9.10 -4.51
N LEU A 99 -20.19 8.57 -4.12
CA LEU A 99 -19.80 8.42 -2.73
C LEU A 99 -18.72 9.46 -2.41
N VAL A 100 -19.06 10.43 -1.56
CA VAL A 100 -18.13 11.48 -1.14
C VAL A 100 -17.52 11.07 0.20
N PHE A 101 -16.23 10.79 0.18
CA PHE A 101 -15.47 10.44 1.39
C PHE A 101 -15.18 11.71 2.18
N PRO A 102 -15.43 11.72 3.52
CA PRO A 102 -15.13 12.89 4.33
C PRO A 102 -13.62 13.17 4.36
N ALA A 103 -13.25 14.44 4.35
CA ALA A 103 -11.85 14.83 4.52
C ALA A 103 -11.37 14.43 5.93
N PRO A 104 -10.17 13.87 6.05
CA PRO A 104 -9.58 13.62 7.35
C PRO A 104 -9.34 14.92 8.09
N THR A 105 -9.59 14.94 9.41
CA THR A 105 -9.27 16.08 10.26
C THR A 105 -7.76 16.33 10.30
N GLU A 106 -7.31 17.54 10.66
CA GLU A 106 -5.88 17.82 10.82
C GLU A 106 -5.20 16.92 11.84
N GLU A 107 -5.90 16.58 12.92
CA GLU A 107 -5.39 15.64 13.92
C GLU A 107 -5.19 14.24 13.32
N ARG A 108 -6.15 13.78 12.51
CA ARG A 108 -6.05 12.49 11.83
C ARG A 108 -4.92 12.48 10.81
N ARG A 109 -4.72 13.57 10.05
CA ARG A 109 -3.58 13.68 9.13
C ARG A 109 -2.24 13.61 9.88
N LYS A 110 -2.11 14.33 11.00
CA LYS A 110 -0.91 14.27 11.85
C LYS A 110 -0.66 12.86 12.39
N GLN A 111 -1.71 12.17 12.80
CA GLN A 111 -1.58 10.79 13.26
C GLN A 111 -1.13 9.86 12.13
N LEU A 112 -1.76 9.94 10.95
CA LEU A 112 -1.38 9.14 9.78
C LEU A 112 0.07 9.39 9.36
N THR A 113 0.53 10.64 9.38
CA THR A 113 1.94 10.99 9.09
C THR A 113 2.90 10.33 10.08
N LYS A 114 2.55 10.31 11.38
CA LYS A 114 3.35 9.61 12.40
C LYS A 114 3.37 8.10 12.16
N ASP A 115 2.24 7.52 11.80
CA ASP A 115 2.13 6.09 11.50
C ASP A 115 3.00 5.72 10.27
N VAL A 116 2.99 6.53 9.21
CA VAL A 116 3.87 6.37 8.04
C VAL A 116 5.35 6.44 8.44
N GLN A 117 5.73 7.43 9.27
CA GLN A 117 7.11 7.55 9.74
C GLN A 117 7.55 6.34 10.56
N LYS A 118 6.69 5.86 11.46
CA LYS A 118 6.96 4.69 12.29
C LYS A 118 7.19 3.44 11.42
N GLN A 119 6.30 3.18 10.47
CA GLN A 119 6.45 2.04 9.55
C GLN A 119 7.70 2.16 8.68
N GLY A 120 8.04 3.37 8.23
CA GLY A 120 9.28 3.63 7.51
C GLY A 120 10.54 3.31 8.33
N GLU A 121 10.57 3.70 9.61
CA GLU A 121 11.69 3.36 10.50
C GLU A 121 11.77 1.85 10.77
N GLU A 122 10.65 1.18 10.97
CA GLU A 122 10.60 -0.29 11.13
C GLU A 122 11.15 -1.00 9.89
N ALA A 123 10.80 -0.54 8.69
CA ALA A 123 11.33 -1.07 7.43
C ALA A 123 12.84 -0.84 7.29
N LYS A 124 13.35 0.34 7.66
CA LYS A 124 14.79 0.63 7.67
C LYS A 124 15.56 -0.26 8.66
N ILE A 125 14.97 -0.52 9.83
CA ILE A 125 15.54 -1.45 10.81
C ILE A 125 15.62 -2.86 10.21
N ALA A 126 14.57 -3.32 9.53
CA ALA A 126 14.56 -4.62 8.87
C ALA A 126 15.65 -4.72 7.79
N VAL A 127 15.81 -3.71 6.93
CA VAL A 127 16.89 -3.65 5.93
C VAL A 127 18.27 -3.66 6.58
N ARG A 128 18.47 -2.91 7.67
CA ARG A 128 19.74 -2.91 8.43
C ARG A 128 20.04 -4.27 9.09
N ASN A 129 19.01 -4.99 9.53
CA ASN A 129 19.17 -6.34 10.06
C ASN A 129 19.61 -7.31 8.96
N VAL A 130 18.99 -7.27 7.77
CA VAL A 130 19.44 -8.07 6.62
C VAL A 130 20.90 -7.79 6.26
N ARG A 131 21.33 -6.52 6.30
CA ARG A 131 22.74 -6.17 6.13
C ARG A 131 23.63 -6.81 7.21
N ARG A 132 23.23 -6.73 8.50
CA ARG A 132 23.98 -7.30 9.60
C ARG A 132 24.16 -8.81 9.43
N ASP A 133 23.09 -9.52 9.10
CA ASP A 133 23.13 -10.95 8.82
C ASP A 133 24.09 -11.30 7.66
N ALA A 134 24.12 -10.47 6.61
CA ALA A 134 25.06 -10.62 5.50
C ALA A 134 26.51 -10.48 5.97
N MET A 135 26.81 -9.41 6.73
CA MET A 135 28.15 -9.17 7.27
C MET A 135 28.64 -10.31 8.18
N ASP A 136 27.77 -10.82 9.03
CA ASP A 136 28.10 -11.93 9.95
C ASP A 136 28.37 -13.22 9.16
N LYS A 137 27.59 -13.48 8.10
CA LYS A 137 27.81 -14.63 7.22
C LYS A 137 29.13 -14.53 6.45
N PHE A 138 29.48 -13.36 5.90
CA PHE A 138 30.76 -13.17 5.20
C PHE A 138 31.96 -13.35 6.13
N LYS A 139 31.87 -12.84 7.37
CA LYS A 139 32.88 -13.08 8.38
C LYS A 139 33.06 -14.56 8.74
N ALA A 140 31.94 -15.29 8.84
CA ALA A 140 31.99 -16.74 9.09
C ALA A 140 32.63 -17.50 7.93
N GLN A 141 32.28 -17.16 6.68
CA GLN A 141 32.85 -17.77 5.48
C GLN A 141 34.34 -17.46 5.33
N LYS A 142 34.79 -16.24 5.65
CA LYS A 142 36.23 -15.93 5.72
C LYS A 142 36.96 -16.78 6.74
N LYS A 143 36.40 -16.95 7.95
CA LYS A 143 36.97 -17.83 8.99
C LYS A 143 37.05 -19.30 8.56
N ALA A 144 36.11 -19.75 7.75
CA ALA A 144 36.10 -21.10 7.19
C ALA A 144 37.06 -21.27 5.98
N GLY A 145 37.70 -20.16 5.52
CA GLY A 145 38.60 -20.20 4.38
C GLY A 145 37.88 -20.24 3.02
N GLU A 146 36.56 -19.98 2.98
CA GLU A 146 35.74 -19.97 1.76
C GLU A 146 35.85 -18.65 1.00
N LEU A 147 36.23 -17.56 1.67
CA LEU A 147 36.40 -16.22 1.11
C LEU A 147 37.78 -15.66 1.42
N THR A 148 38.36 -14.98 0.44
CA THR A 148 39.55 -14.15 0.65
C THR A 148 39.17 -12.84 1.35
N GLU A 149 40.18 -12.12 1.86
CA GLU A 149 39.93 -10.81 2.48
C GLU A 149 39.38 -9.78 1.51
N ASP A 150 39.85 -9.81 0.26
CA ASP A 150 39.39 -8.91 -0.80
C ASP A 150 37.96 -9.25 -1.25
N ASP A 151 37.62 -10.53 -1.34
CA ASP A 151 36.26 -10.98 -1.64
C ASP A 151 35.28 -10.52 -0.56
N GLN A 152 35.66 -10.66 0.73
CA GLN A 152 34.84 -10.18 1.84
C GLN A 152 34.57 -8.67 1.71
N LYS A 153 35.63 -7.86 1.51
CA LYS A 153 35.48 -6.41 1.38
C LYS A 153 34.57 -6.03 0.22
N ASN A 154 34.74 -6.66 -0.94
CA ASN A 154 33.89 -6.41 -2.12
C ASN A 154 32.42 -6.74 -1.84
N LEU A 155 32.14 -7.89 -1.19
CA LEU A 155 30.78 -8.26 -0.82
C LEU A 155 30.16 -7.33 0.22
N GLU A 156 30.95 -6.88 1.21
CA GLU A 156 30.51 -5.91 2.21
C GLU A 156 30.17 -4.55 1.57
N GLU A 157 30.96 -4.09 0.61
CA GLU A 157 30.68 -2.86 -0.15
C GLU A 157 29.43 -3.01 -1.03
N GLU A 158 29.24 -4.16 -1.69
CA GLU A 158 28.03 -4.41 -2.49
C GLU A 158 26.78 -4.37 -1.63
N VAL A 159 26.78 -5.05 -0.47
CA VAL A 159 25.65 -5.06 0.46
C VAL A 159 25.41 -3.69 1.08
N GLN A 160 26.46 -2.90 1.32
CA GLN A 160 26.31 -1.52 1.80
C GLN A 160 25.61 -0.65 0.74
N LYS A 161 26.03 -0.73 -0.53
CA LYS A 161 25.39 -0.01 -1.64
C LYS A 161 23.90 -0.39 -1.80
N LEU A 162 23.60 -1.69 -1.65
CA LEU A 162 22.20 -2.16 -1.66
C LEU A 162 21.42 -1.58 -0.50
N THR A 163 21.98 -1.59 0.72
CA THR A 163 21.36 -1.01 1.91
C THR A 163 21.02 0.47 1.70
N ASP A 164 21.97 1.25 1.19
CA ASP A 164 21.80 2.68 0.93
C ASP A 164 20.72 2.93 -0.14
N LYS A 165 20.67 2.10 -1.17
CA LYS A 165 19.63 2.13 -2.21
C LYS A 165 18.25 1.91 -1.59
N PHE A 166 18.06 0.84 -0.83
CA PHE A 166 16.76 0.48 -0.26
C PHE A 166 16.31 1.46 0.84
N VAL A 167 17.24 2.01 1.63
CA VAL A 167 16.92 3.07 2.60
C VAL A 167 16.39 4.31 1.89
N LYS A 168 17.01 4.75 0.79
CA LYS A 168 16.52 5.88 -0.02
C LYS A 168 15.14 5.59 -0.63
N GLU A 169 14.91 4.36 -1.07
CA GLU A 169 13.63 3.95 -1.63
C GLU A 169 12.52 3.97 -0.57
N ILE A 170 12.80 3.52 0.65
CA ILE A 170 11.89 3.63 1.79
C ILE A 170 11.55 5.10 2.08
N ASP A 171 12.57 5.97 2.14
CA ASP A 171 12.36 7.41 2.38
C ASP A 171 11.50 8.05 1.29
N ALA A 172 11.75 7.73 0.03
CA ALA A 172 10.97 8.23 -1.10
C ALA A 172 9.51 7.74 -1.06
N THR A 173 9.29 6.47 -0.69
CA THR A 173 7.95 5.89 -0.55
C THR A 173 7.17 6.55 0.59
N CYS A 174 7.81 6.77 1.75
CA CYS A 174 7.20 7.47 2.87
C CYS A 174 6.89 8.93 2.53
N ALA A 175 7.79 9.63 1.84
CA ALA A 175 7.59 11.02 1.40
C ALA A 175 6.39 11.12 0.44
N ARG A 176 6.29 10.22 -0.55
CA ARG A 176 5.15 10.14 -1.47
C ARG A 176 3.85 9.93 -0.72
N LYS A 177 3.83 8.99 0.26
CA LYS A 177 2.62 8.72 1.06
C LYS A 177 2.23 9.90 1.94
N ASN A 178 3.18 10.61 2.54
CA ASN A 178 2.91 11.82 3.31
C ASN A 178 2.32 12.92 2.43
N GLN A 179 2.82 13.11 1.21
CA GLN A 179 2.24 14.06 0.27
C GLN A 179 0.79 13.67 -0.09
N GLU A 180 0.52 12.39 -0.35
CA GLU A 180 -0.84 11.91 -0.57
C GLU A 180 -1.79 12.22 0.59
N ILE A 181 -1.32 12.12 1.85
CA ILE A 181 -2.13 12.42 3.05
C ILE A 181 -2.43 13.92 3.15
N ILE A 182 -1.52 14.78 2.70
CA ILE A 182 -1.68 16.24 2.77
C ILE A 182 -2.62 16.75 1.67
N GLU A 183 -2.56 16.14 0.47
CA GLU A 183 -3.34 16.55 -0.70
C GLU A 183 -4.84 16.17 -0.63
N VAL A 184 -5.22 15.30 0.29
CA VAL A 184 -6.60 14.85 0.53
C VAL A 184 -7.23 15.69 1.64
#